data_ed5b1e1513a6140b596c5f287865c8f8
#
_entry.id   ed5b1e1513a6140b596c5f287865c8f8
#
_cell.length_a   1.000
_cell.length_b   1.000
_cell.length_c   1.000
_cell.angle_alpha   90.00
_cell.angle_beta   90.00
_cell.angle_gamma   90.00
#
_symmetry.space_group_name_H-M   'P 1'
#
loop_
_entity.id
_entity.type
_entity.pdbx_description
1 polymer ?
#
loop_
_entity_poly.entity_id
_entity_poly.type
_entity_poly.pdbx_seq_one_letter_code
_entity_poly.pdbx_strand_id
1 'polypeptide(L)'
;VFLNDLLPLPYNEVSLAHVCDHVSEVQDSLGMPMLLENPSTYVVFGNSTMTEIEFLRTVTQRTGCGLLLDVNNVHVSAINHGFDAAAYIDSFPMQHVGEFHLAGFAEDRDGSGVRLLIDDHGCPVRDIVWDLYRRAFARCHAPTLIEWDNNVPPFAVLAAEVERARKLMAAHAVQRAA
;
A
#
# COMPACT_ATOMS: atom_id res chain seq x y z
N VAL A 1 -14.13 -13.71 18.10
CA VAL A 1 -12.72 -13.32 18.02
C VAL A 1 -12.66 -12.07 17.17
N PHE A 2 -12.12 -11.00 17.70
CA PHE A 2 -11.87 -9.77 16.95
C PHE A 2 -10.45 -9.88 16.36
N LEU A 3 -10.33 -9.69 15.06
CA LEU A 3 -9.05 -9.59 14.38
C LEU A 3 -8.78 -8.11 14.13
N ASN A 4 -7.61 -7.64 14.54
CA ASN A 4 -7.22 -6.23 14.39
C ASN A 4 -6.73 -5.91 12.96
N ASP A 5 -6.62 -6.93 12.11
CA ASP A 5 -6.15 -6.83 10.75
C ASP A 5 -7.19 -7.30 9.74
N LEU A 6 -7.11 -6.79 8.53
CA LEU A 6 -7.87 -7.27 7.39
C LEU A 6 -7.32 -8.61 6.93
N LEU A 7 -8.19 -9.59 6.72
CA LEU A 7 -7.79 -10.83 6.09
C LEU A 7 -7.67 -10.62 4.57
N PRO A 8 -6.57 -11.05 3.94
CA PRO A 8 -6.45 -11.02 2.50
C PRO A 8 -7.49 -11.94 1.86
N LEU A 9 -7.79 -11.70 0.59
CA LEU A 9 -8.66 -12.54 -0.24
C LEU A 9 -7.82 -13.49 -1.09
N PRO A 10 -8.34 -14.68 -1.44
CA PRO A 10 -7.72 -15.46 -2.51
C PRO A 10 -7.86 -14.69 -3.84
N TYR A 11 -6.77 -14.43 -4.53
CA TYR A 11 -6.80 -13.74 -5.81
C TYR A 11 -7.18 -14.69 -6.94
N ASN A 12 -8.50 -14.81 -7.19
CA ASN A 12 -9.09 -15.63 -8.24
C ASN A 12 -10.33 -14.95 -8.83
N GLU A 13 -10.91 -15.51 -9.88
CA GLU A 13 -12.06 -14.91 -10.58
C GLU A 13 -13.30 -14.74 -9.68
N VAL A 14 -13.50 -15.60 -8.68
CA VAL A 14 -14.67 -15.49 -7.79
C VAL A 14 -14.55 -14.27 -6.88
N SER A 15 -13.43 -14.13 -6.18
CA SER A 15 -13.19 -12.96 -5.32
C SER A 15 -13.06 -11.67 -6.15
N LEU A 16 -12.48 -11.76 -7.36
CA LEU A 16 -12.38 -10.63 -8.28
C LEU A 16 -13.78 -10.09 -8.68
N ALA A 17 -14.71 -10.99 -9.02
CA ALA A 17 -16.07 -10.59 -9.33
C ALA A 17 -16.75 -9.89 -8.14
N HIS A 18 -16.66 -10.47 -6.95
CA HIS A 18 -17.23 -9.87 -5.73
C HIS A 18 -16.63 -8.51 -5.40
N VAL A 19 -15.32 -8.35 -5.50
CA VAL A 19 -14.67 -7.05 -5.26
C VAL A 19 -15.12 -6.02 -6.30
N CYS A 20 -15.20 -6.40 -7.58
CA CYS A 20 -15.68 -5.49 -8.63
C CYS A 20 -17.13 -5.05 -8.38
N ASP A 21 -18.02 -5.98 -7.98
CA ASP A 21 -19.41 -5.67 -7.68
C ASP A 21 -19.51 -4.69 -6.51
N HIS A 22 -18.79 -4.93 -5.41
CA HIS A 22 -18.79 -4.06 -4.24
C HIS A 22 -18.18 -2.68 -4.54
N VAL A 23 -17.07 -2.62 -5.26
CA VAL A 23 -16.46 -1.34 -5.66
C VAL A 23 -17.44 -0.53 -6.52
N SER A 24 -18.14 -1.16 -7.46
CA SER A 24 -19.12 -0.49 -8.30
C SER A 24 -20.30 0.03 -7.47
N GLU A 25 -20.84 -0.79 -6.55
CA GLU A 25 -21.94 -0.40 -5.65
C GLU A 25 -21.55 0.80 -4.77
N VAL A 26 -20.33 0.81 -4.22
CA VAL A 26 -19.83 1.92 -3.40
C VAL A 26 -19.67 3.18 -4.24
N GLN A 27 -19.07 3.11 -5.42
CA GLN A 27 -18.89 4.25 -6.32
C GLN A 27 -20.23 4.83 -6.76
N ASP A 28 -21.20 3.98 -7.10
CA ASP A 28 -22.55 4.39 -7.48
C ASP A 28 -23.26 5.10 -6.32
N SER A 29 -23.10 4.58 -5.10
CA SER A 29 -23.69 5.15 -3.89
C SER A 29 -23.08 6.52 -3.51
N LEU A 30 -21.76 6.66 -3.69
CA LEU A 30 -21.03 7.90 -3.40
C LEU A 30 -21.14 8.92 -4.54
N GLY A 31 -21.43 8.50 -5.76
CA GLY A 31 -21.42 9.33 -6.96
C GLY A 31 -20.03 9.83 -7.35
N MET A 32 -18.97 9.12 -6.93
CA MET A 32 -17.58 9.46 -7.22
C MET A 32 -16.68 8.22 -7.25
N PRO A 33 -15.56 8.25 -8.00
CA PRO A 33 -14.56 7.18 -7.96
C PRO A 33 -13.94 7.05 -6.57
N MET A 34 -13.62 5.81 -6.18
CA MET A 34 -12.85 5.51 -4.98
C MET A 34 -11.43 5.05 -5.34
N LEU A 35 -10.55 5.03 -4.37
CA LEU A 35 -9.23 4.40 -4.44
C LEU A 35 -9.27 3.08 -3.68
N LEU A 36 -8.78 2.02 -4.30
CA LEU A 36 -8.61 0.71 -3.64
C LEU A 36 -7.15 0.56 -3.23
N GLU A 37 -6.94 0.21 -1.98
CA GLU A 37 -5.61 0.05 -1.39
C GLU A 37 -5.08 -1.38 -1.54
N ASN A 38 -3.75 -1.53 -1.72
CA ASN A 38 -3.06 -2.81 -1.57
C ASN A 38 -2.90 -3.14 -0.08
N PRO A 39 -3.40 -4.29 0.40
CA PRO A 39 -3.32 -4.62 1.82
C PRO A 39 -1.92 -5.07 2.25
N SER A 40 -1.61 -4.93 3.54
CA SER A 40 -0.57 -5.75 4.17
C SER A 40 -1.08 -7.19 4.33
N THR A 41 -0.21 -8.18 4.10
CA THR A 41 -0.65 -9.57 4.10
C THR A 41 0.25 -10.47 4.95
N TYR A 42 -0.40 -11.41 5.66
CA TYR A 42 0.23 -12.39 6.56
C TYR A 42 -0.04 -13.83 6.11
N VAL A 43 -0.97 -14.02 5.21
CA VAL A 43 -1.43 -15.33 4.74
C VAL A 43 -1.56 -15.31 3.22
N VAL A 44 -1.16 -16.40 2.59
CA VAL A 44 -1.34 -16.64 1.15
C VAL A 44 -2.30 -17.81 0.97
N PHE A 45 -3.29 -17.65 0.10
CA PHE A 45 -4.26 -18.70 -0.20
C PHE A 45 -3.80 -19.57 -1.37
N GLY A 46 -3.74 -20.89 -1.16
CA GLY A 46 -3.31 -21.84 -2.19
C GLY A 46 -4.25 -21.97 -3.40
N ASN A 47 -5.47 -21.40 -3.33
CA ASN A 47 -6.42 -21.33 -4.45
C ASN A 47 -6.39 -20.00 -5.20
N SER A 48 -5.39 -19.16 -4.97
CA SER A 48 -5.12 -17.98 -5.79
C SER A 48 -4.64 -18.42 -7.17
N THR A 49 -5.21 -17.85 -8.23
CA THR A 49 -4.90 -18.19 -9.64
C THR A 49 -4.29 -17.02 -10.40
N MET A 50 -4.14 -15.87 -9.75
CA MET A 50 -3.51 -14.67 -10.28
C MET A 50 -2.71 -13.97 -9.17
N THR A 51 -1.79 -13.08 -9.57
CA THR A 51 -1.05 -12.22 -8.64
C THR A 51 -1.93 -11.08 -8.13
N GLU A 52 -1.57 -10.49 -6.99
CA GLU A 52 -2.22 -9.28 -6.48
C GLU A 52 -2.22 -8.13 -7.49
N ILE A 53 -1.10 -7.91 -8.18
CA ILE A 53 -0.98 -6.86 -9.20
C ILE A 53 -1.93 -7.10 -10.39
N GLU A 54 -2.08 -8.35 -10.84
CA GLU A 54 -3.06 -8.70 -11.87
C GLU A 54 -4.48 -8.49 -11.37
N PHE A 55 -4.76 -8.86 -10.13
CA PHE A 55 -6.05 -8.65 -9.47
C PHE A 55 -6.40 -7.16 -9.42
N LEU A 56 -5.54 -6.32 -8.83
CA LEU A 56 -5.76 -4.88 -8.70
C LEU A 56 -5.92 -4.20 -10.07
N ARG A 57 -5.07 -4.56 -11.05
CA ARG A 57 -5.19 -4.05 -12.41
C ARG A 57 -6.53 -4.40 -13.04
N THR A 58 -7.02 -5.63 -12.83
CA THR A 58 -8.29 -6.06 -13.39
C THR A 58 -9.47 -5.36 -12.71
N VAL A 59 -9.40 -5.16 -11.38
CA VAL A 59 -10.42 -4.37 -10.67
C VAL A 59 -10.51 -2.96 -11.25
N THR A 60 -9.39 -2.25 -11.41
CA THR A 60 -9.40 -0.89 -11.99
C THR A 60 -9.96 -0.87 -13.41
N GLN A 61 -9.66 -1.87 -14.23
CA GLN A 61 -10.19 -1.97 -15.59
C GLN A 61 -11.70 -2.23 -15.63
N ARG A 62 -12.23 -3.04 -14.70
CA ARG A 62 -13.65 -3.41 -14.67
C ARG A 62 -14.52 -2.34 -14.03
N THR A 63 -14.02 -1.62 -13.03
CA THR A 63 -14.83 -0.71 -12.20
C THR A 63 -14.54 0.77 -12.42
N GLY A 64 -13.40 1.09 -13.05
CA GLY A 64 -12.94 2.48 -13.20
C GLY A 64 -12.44 3.11 -11.89
N CYS A 65 -12.29 2.37 -10.78
CA CYS A 65 -11.69 2.89 -9.56
C CYS A 65 -10.21 3.20 -9.75
N GLY A 66 -9.66 4.07 -8.92
CA GLY A 66 -8.21 4.26 -8.80
C GLY A 66 -7.58 3.31 -7.79
N LEU A 67 -6.29 3.48 -7.57
CA LEU A 67 -5.52 2.75 -6.55
C LEU A 67 -4.92 3.73 -5.55
N LEU A 68 -4.89 3.31 -4.30
CA LEU A 68 -4.04 3.86 -3.26
C LEU A 68 -2.87 2.90 -3.12
N LEU A 69 -1.64 3.40 -3.27
CA LEU A 69 -0.45 2.58 -3.05
C LEU A 69 0.10 2.86 -1.67
N ASP A 70 -0.15 1.95 -0.73
CA ASP A 70 0.56 1.93 0.54
C ASP A 70 1.89 1.23 0.38
N VAL A 71 2.97 2.00 0.56
CA VAL A 71 4.35 1.54 0.37
C VAL A 71 4.83 0.74 1.58
N ASN A 72 4.28 1.00 2.78
CA ASN A 72 4.56 0.22 3.98
C ASN A 72 3.99 -1.20 3.83
N ASN A 73 2.74 -1.32 3.34
CA ASN A 73 2.08 -2.60 3.08
C ASN A 73 2.87 -3.46 2.08
N VAL A 74 3.45 -2.84 1.04
CA VAL A 74 4.35 -3.54 0.12
C VAL A 74 5.56 -4.10 0.85
N HIS A 75 6.21 -3.30 1.71
CA HIS A 75 7.40 -3.76 2.45
C HIS A 75 7.06 -4.85 3.46
N VAL A 76 6.00 -4.68 4.24
CA VAL A 76 5.50 -5.67 5.21
C VAL A 76 5.23 -7.00 4.51
N SER A 77 4.42 -6.98 3.45
CA SER A 77 4.09 -8.18 2.67
C SER A 77 5.31 -8.82 2.03
N ALA A 78 6.25 -8.01 1.50
CA ALA A 78 7.47 -8.52 0.88
C ALA A 78 8.34 -9.32 1.86
N ILE A 79 8.51 -8.84 3.09
CA ILE A 79 9.25 -9.55 4.14
C ILE A 79 8.51 -10.81 4.57
N ASN A 80 7.20 -10.70 4.82
CA ASN A 80 6.38 -11.81 5.33
C ASN A 80 6.27 -12.98 4.33
N HIS A 81 6.29 -12.68 3.03
CA HIS A 81 6.14 -13.70 1.97
C HIS A 81 7.39 -13.95 1.14
N GLY A 82 8.49 -13.21 1.37
CA GLY A 82 9.78 -13.45 0.74
C GLY A 82 9.84 -13.04 -0.74
N PHE A 83 9.15 -11.97 -1.15
CA PHE A 83 9.26 -11.41 -2.49
C PHE A 83 10.04 -10.07 -2.52
N ASP A 84 10.41 -9.60 -3.70
CA ASP A 84 11.13 -8.35 -3.90
C ASP A 84 10.15 -7.16 -3.95
N ALA A 85 10.18 -6.30 -2.92
CA ALA A 85 9.36 -5.11 -2.82
C ALA A 85 9.63 -4.10 -3.97
N ALA A 86 10.88 -3.99 -4.42
CA ALA A 86 11.22 -3.08 -5.52
C ALA A 86 10.63 -3.58 -6.85
N ALA A 87 10.71 -4.88 -7.11
CA ALA A 87 10.09 -5.50 -8.28
C ALA A 87 8.56 -5.38 -8.26
N TYR A 88 7.95 -5.49 -7.07
CA TYR A 88 6.51 -5.25 -6.89
C TYR A 88 6.15 -3.81 -7.29
N ILE A 89 6.85 -2.80 -6.74
CA ILE A 89 6.65 -1.38 -7.10
C ILE A 89 6.82 -1.15 -8.61
N ASP A 90 7.84 -1.78 -9.24
CA ASP A 90 8.06 -1.64 -10.69
C ASP A 90 6.93 -2.20 -11.54
N SER A 91 6.26 -3.24 -11.05
CA SER A 91 5.16 -3.91 -11.75
C SER A 91 3.79 -3.30 -11.45
N PHE A 92 3.72 -2.46 -10.40
CA PHE A 92 2.47 -1.84 -9.97
C PHE A 92 1.87 -0.94 -11.05
N PRO A 93 0.54 -0.93 -11.25
CA PRO A 93 -0.14 -0.15 -12.28
C PRO A 93 -0.22 1.33 -11.91
N MET A 94 0.94 2.02 -11.92
CA MET A 94 1.14 3.40 -11.46
C MET A 94 0.21 4.43 -12.13
N GLN A 95 -0.27 4.16 -13.35
CA GLN A 95 -1.20 5.04 -14.04
C GLN A 95 -2.59 5.13 -13.38
N HIS A 96 -2.91 4.23 -12.45
CA HIS A 96 -4.15 4.23 -11.69
C HIS A 96 -3.96 4.73 -10.25
N VAL A 97 -2.74 5.04 -9.83
CA VAL A 97 -2.46 5.52 -8.47
C VAL A 97 -2.92 6.96 -8.31
N GLY A 98 -3.85 7.18 -7.38
CA GLY A 98 -4.37 8.49 -7.01
C GLY A 98 -3.81 9.01 -5.69
N GLU A 99 -3.24 8.15 -4.84
CA GLU A 99 -2.68 8.50 -3.53
C GLU A 99 -1.60 7.50 -3.10
N PHE A 100 -0.64 7.97 -2.31
CA PHE A 100 0.35 7.14 -1.60
C PHE A 100 0.11 7.21 -0.10
N HIS A 101 0.23 6.07 0.58
CA HIS A 101 0.36 6.01 2.02
C HIS A 101 1.77 5.58 2.43
N LEU A 102 2.26 6.17 3.52
CA LEU A 102 3.53 5.84 4.16
C LEU A 102 3.30 5.71 5.66
N ALA A 103 3.71 4.60 6.22
CA ALA A 103 3.59 4.30 7.64
C ALA A 103 4.87 3.65 8.19
N GLY A 104 4.91 3.47 9.51
CA GLY A 104 5.87 2.62 10.17
C GLY A 104 5.29 1.23 10.45
N PHE A 105 6.14 0.27 10.76
CA PHE A 105 5.77 -1.10 11.08
C PHE A 105 6.49 -1.61 12.34
N ALA A 106 5.87 -2.56 13.04
CA ALA A 106 6.51 -3.30 14.12
C ALA A 106 7.23 -4.56 13.59
N GLU A 107 8.24 -5.01 14.33
CA GLU A 107 8.92 -6.28 14.07
C GLU A 107 8.53 -7.29 15.15
N ASP A 108 8.19 -8.49 14.71
CA ASP A 108 7.85 -9.63 15.55
C ASP A 108 8.44 -10.91 14.97
N ARG A 109 8.14 -12.03 15.58
CA ARG A 109 8.49 -13.36 15.09
C ARG A 109 7.27 -14.26 15.17
N ASP A 110 7.09 -15.09 14.16
CA ASP A 110 6.06 -16.12 14.19
C ASP A 110 6.35 -17.23 15.22
N GLY A 111 5.42 -18.16 15.39
CA GLY A 111 5.57 -19.29 16.30
C GLY A 111 6.76 -20.21 16.03
N SER A 112 7.42 -20.10 14.87
CA SER A 112 8.63 -20.81 14.47
C SER A 112 9.91 -19.97 14.64
N GLY A 113 9.77 -18.71 15.10
CA GLY A 113 10.87 -17.77 15.27
C GLY A 113 11.30 -17.05 13.98
N VAL A 114 10.57 -17.22 12.88
CA VAL A 114 10.81 -16.50 11.62
C VAL A 114 10.38 -15.05 11.77
N ARG A 115 11.15 -14.14 11.19
CA ARG A 115 10.86 -12.70 11.20
C ARG A 115 9.49 -12.43 10.58
N LEU A 116 8.68 -11.65 11.31
CA LEU A 116 7.36 -11.20 10.90
C LEU A 116 7.30 -9.67 11.06
N LEU A 117 6.81 -8.97 10.07
CA LEU A 117 6.49 -7.55 10.18
C LEU A 117 4.99 -7.39 10.39
N ILE A 118 4.62 -6.48 11.28
CA ILE A 118 3.24 -6.13 11.60
C ILE A 118 2.98 -4.70 11.15
N ASP A 119 1.93 -4.51 10.41
CA ASP A 119 1.46 -3.24 9.91
C ASP A 119 0.68 -2.51 11.02
N ASP A 120 1.39 -1.99 12.00
CA ASP A 120 0.80 -1.41 13.21
C ASP A 120 0.75 0.11 13.21
N HIS A 121 1.40 0.75 12.25
CA HIS A 121 1.49 2.22 12.11
C HIS A 121 1.85 2.93 13.43
N GLY A 122 2.71 2.30 14.25
CA GLY A 122 3.02 2.73 15.61
C GLY A 122 4.38 3.41 15.79
N CYS A 123 5.12 3.66 14.70
CA CYS A 123 6.45 4.24 14.73
C CYS A 123 6.75 5.09 13.48
N PRO A 124 7.89 5.86 13.46
CA PRO A 124 8.28 6.62 12.28
C PRO A 124 8.43 5.76 11.03
N VAL A 125 8.15 6.35 9.87
CA VAL A 125 8.38 5.72 8.57
C VAL A 125 9.85 5.30 8.44
N ARG A 126 10.10 4.02 8.20
CA ARG A 126 11.47 3.47 8.12
C ARG A 126 12.17 3.88 6.82
N ASP A 127 13.50 3.97 6.85
CA ASP A 127 14.28 4.38 5.68
C ASP A 127 14.03 3.50 4.45
N ILE A 128 13.84 2.21 4.64
CA ILE A 128 13.51 1.28 3.55
C ILE A 128 12.18 1.62 2.87
N VAL A 129 11.17 2.05 3.62
CA VAL A 129 9.88 2.51 3.06
C VAL A 129 10.08 3.82 2.29
N TRP A 130 10.91 4.74 2.81
CA TRP A 130 11.29 5.96 2.09
C TRP A 130 12.02 5.68 0.78
N ASP A 131 12.88 4.66 0.73
CA ASP A 131 13.58 4.26 -0.50
C ASP A 131 12.62 3.69 -1.55
N LEU A 132 11.68 2.83 -1.13
CA LEU A 132 10.61 2.34 -1.98
C LEU A 132 9.68 3.45 -2.46
N TYR A 133 9.34 4.40 -1.58
CA TYR A 133 8.53 5.56 -1.95
C TYR A 133 9.23 6.42 -3.02
N ARG A 134 10.54 6.71 -2.89
CA ARG A 134 11.27 7.42 -3.94
C ARG A 134 11.16 6.72 -5.29
N ARG A 135 11.24 5.38 -5.30
CA ARG A 135 11.08 4.57 -6.51
C ARG A 135 9.67 4.68 -7.11
N ALA A 136 8.65 4.63 -6.28
CA ALA A 136 7.25 4.77 -6.69
C ALA A 136 6.97 6.19 -7.18
N PHE A 137 7.37 7.22 -6.42
CA PHE A 137 7.14 8.61 -6.72
C PHE A 137 7.82 9.07 -8.02
N ALA A 138 8.96 8.47 -8.38
CA ALA A 138 9.62 8.71 -9.66
C ALA A 138 8.74 8.34 -10.89
N ARG A 139 7.75 7.50 -10.70
CA ARG A 139 6.86 6.98 -11.76
C ARG A 139 5.45 7.57 -11.72
N CYS A 140 5.01 8.04 -10.55
CA CYS A 140 3.69 8.64 -10.35
C CYS A 140 3.79 9.76 -9.30
N HIS A 141 3.14 10.91 -9.56
CA HIS A 141 3.18 12.10 -8.69
C HIS A 141 1.82 12.33 -8.05
N ALA A 142 1.37 11.37 -7.25
CA ALA A 142 0.13 11.47 -6.49
C ALA A 142 0.36 12.16 -5.13
N PRO A 143 -0.70 12.71 -4.51
CA PRO A 143 -0.68 13.12 -3.11
C PRO A 143 -0.16 12.01 -2.21
N THR A 144 0.40 12.39 -1.06
CA THR A 144 0.97 11.43 -0.11
C THR A 144 0.49 11.75 1.29
N LEU A 145 -0.02 10.74 1.98
CA LEU A 145 -0.44 10.77 3.37
C LEU A 145 0.59 10.02 4.23
N ILE A 146 0.93 10.60 5.38
CA ILE A 146 1.69 9.91 6.43
C ILE A 146 0.68 9.37 7.44
N GLU A 147 0.66 8.07 7.61
CA GLU A 147 -0.27 7.38 8.49
C GLU A 147 0.42 6.96 9.79
N TRP A 148 -0.22 7.26 10.93
CA TRP A 148 0.30 6.94 12.25
C TRP A 148 -0.85 6.73 13.22
N ASP A 149 -1.27 5.48 13.43
CA ASP A 149 -2.50 5.10 14.13
C ASP A 149 -2.28 4.70 15.57
N ASN A 150 -1.14 4.10 15.89
CA ASN A 150 -0.79 3.65 17.22
C ASN A 150 0.37 4.46 17.79
N ASN A 151 0.43 4.63 19.12
CA ASN A 151 1.47 5.41 19.78
C ASN A 151 1.67 6.79 19.14
N VAL A 152 0.56 7.45 18.80
CA VAL A 152 0.57 8.72 18.06
C VAL A 152 1.48 9.73 18.74
N PRO A 153 2.52 10.25 18.06
CA PRO A 153 3.51 11.13 18.64
C PRO A 153 2.98 12.56 18.78
N PRO A 154 3.72 13.45 19.47
CA PRO A 154 3.45 14.88 19.39
C PRO A 154 3.41 15.38 17.95
N PHE A 155 2.51 16.30 17.64
CA PHE A 155 2.29 16.82 16.27
C PHE A 155 3.57 17.25 15.54
N ALA A 156 4.54 17.85 16.27
CA ALA A 156 5.81 18.26 15.68
C ALA A 156 6.62 17.11 15.07
N VAL A 157 6.51 15.89 15.63
CA VAL A 157 7.17 14.68 15.10
C VAL A 157 6.48 14.22 13.82
N LEU A 158 5.14 14.16 13.83
CA LEU A 158 4.37 13.81 12.64
C LEU A 158 4.57 14.85 11.52
N ALA A 159 4.60 16.14 11.86
CA ALA A 159 4.87 17.21 10.89
C ALA A 159 6.27 17.09 10.26
N ALA A 160 7.26 16.57 10.99
CA ALA A 160 8.60 16.34 10.46
C ALA A 160 8.63 15.24 9.39
N GLU A 161 7.83 14.18 9.55
CA GLU A 161 7.66 13.14 8.52
C GLU A 161 7.01 13.73 7.24
N VAL A 162 5.97 14.55 7.39
CA VAL A 162 5.36 15.26 6.26
C VAL A 162 6.36 16.17 5.55
N GLU A 163 7.19 16.87 6.29
CA GLU A 163 8.24 17.75 5.71
C GLU A 163 9.31 16.93 4.97
N ARG A 164 9.62 15.71 5.44
CA ARG A 164 10.50 14.78 4.72
C ARG A 164 9.91 14.38 3.36
N ALA A 165 8.62 14.05 3.32
CA ALA A 165 7.91 13.76 2.08
C ALA A 165 7.94 14.96 1.13
N ARG A 166 7.61 16.17 1.60
CA ARG A 166 7.63 17.40 0.80
C ARG A 166 9.00 17.68 0.17
N LYS A 167 10.08 17.50 0.93
CA LYS A 167 11.45 17.67 0.42
C LYS A 167 11.78 16.69 -0.69
N LEU A 168 11.36 15.43 -0.54
CA LEU A 168 11.55 14.40 -1.55
C LEU A 168 10.78 14.75 -2.83
N MET A 169 9.52 15.15 -2.72
CA MET A 169 8.66 15.55 -3.84
C MET A 169 9.28 16.78 -4.58
N ALA A 170 9.74 17.79 -3.83
CA ALA A 170 10.36 18.98 -4.40
C ALA A 170 11.68 18.66 -5.13
N ALA A 171 12.53 17.81 -4.54
CA ALA A 171 13.80 17.40 -5.16
C ALA A 171 13.55 16.69 -6.51
N HIS A 172 12.50 15.86 -6.60
CA HIS A 172 12.15 15.18 -7.84
C HIS A 172 11.64 16.16 -8.92
N ALA A 173 10.86 17.17 -8.54
CA ALA A 173 10.38 18.20 -9.47
C ALA A 173 11.55 18.99 -10.11
N VAL A 174 12.61 19.30 -9.33
CA VAL A 174 13.81 19.99 -9.83
C VAL A 174 14.59 19.11 -10.82
N GLN A 175 14.75 17.81 -10.53
CA GLN A 175 15.48 16.89 -11.42
C GLN A 175 14.80 16.73 -12.80
N ARG A 176 13.48 16.87 -12.89
CA ARG A 176 12.74 16.79 -14.16
C ARG A 176 12.79 18.09 -14.97
N ALA A 177 13.10 19.22 -14.34
CA ALA A 177 13.18 20.53 -14.99
C ALA A 177 14.60 20.84 -15.52
N ALA A 178 15.59 20.03 -15.19
CA ALA A 178 16.99 20.15 -15.61
C ALA A 178 17.30 19.25 -16.81
#